data_f73f6f113d8e40841b9388bc6755ba70
#
_entry.id   f73f6f113d8e40841b9388bc6755ba70
#
_cell.length_a   1.000
_cell.length_b   1.000
_cell.length_c   1.000
_cell.angle_alpha   90.00
_cell.angle_beta   90.00
_cell.angle_gamma   90.00
#
_symmetry.space_group_name_H-M   'P 1'
#
loop_
_entity.id
_entity.type
_entity.pdbx_description
1 polymer ?
#
loop_
_entity_poly.entity_id
_entity_poly.type
_entity_poly.pdbx_seq_one_letter_code
_entity_poly.pdbx_strand_id
1 'polypeptide(L)'
;MAAEFGNERMRNPIDLIERLAAAHDWTCDRTNDDELTLVIAGKWTDYHVSLNWRDDLEALHVACAFDFRVPENRLNEMYKLVAQINEQLWLGHFDLWTGEGLVMFRHALLLNGSVATSAQCEAMLHAALEGCERYYQAFQFVVWAGKQSREALVSTMFETEGQA
;
A
#
# COMPACT_ATOMS: atom_id res chain seq x y z
N MET A 1 31.57 -17.76 10.97
CA MET A 1 31.09 -17.53 9.61
C MET A 1 29.70 -18.12 9.38
N ALA A 2 29.42 -19.35 9.71
CA ALA A 2 28.07 -19.92 9.54
C ALA A 2 26.97 -19.28 10.40
N ALA A 3 27.32 -18.73 11.56
CA ALA A 3 26.38 -18.06 12.47
C ALA A 3 26.01 -16.63 12.00
N GLU A 4 26.91 -15.95 11.29
CA GLU A 4 26.62 -14.61 10.73
C GLU A 4 25.68 -14.68 9.53
N PHE A 5 25.86 -15.64 8.63
CA PHE A 5 24.98 -15.85 7.49
C PHE A 5 23.55 -16.26 7.91
N GLY A 6 23.42 -17.03 8.98
CA GLY A 6 22.12 -17.40 9.55
C GLY A 6 21.40 -16.22 10.19
N ASN A 7 22.14 -15.27 10.77
CA ASN A 7 21.58 -14.10 11.43
C ASN A 7 21.15 -13.01 10.43
N GLU A 8 21.88 -12.84 9.33
CA GLU A 8 21.48 -11.92 8.24
C GLU A 8 20.20 -12.40 7.57
N ARG A 9 20.05 -13.69 7.31
CA ARG A 9 18.84 -14.27 6.72
C ARG A 9 17.62 -14.16 7.62
N MET A 10 17.80 -14.21 8.93
CA MET A 10 16.72 -14.02 9.90
C MET A 10 16.24 -12.56 10.00
N ARG A 11 17.00 -11.60 9.51
CA ARG A 11 16.68 -10.17 9.54
C ARG A 11 15.84 -9.72 8.35
N ASN A 12 15.81 -10.49 7.25
CA ASN A 12 15.02 -10.12 6.06
C ASN A 12 13.54 -10.41 6.28
N PRO A 13 12.70 -9.37 6.43
CA PRO A 13 11.27 -9.55 6.68
C PRO A 13 10.50 -10.11 5.48
N ILE A 14 11.08 -10.14 4.28
CA ILE A 14 10.44 -10.72 3.09
C ILE A 14 10.15 -12.21 3.29
N ASP A 15 11.03 -12.94 3.93
CA ASP A 15 10.81 -14.36 4.25
C ASP A 15 9.59 -14.55 5.16
N LEU A 16 9.41 -13.64 6.11
CA LEU A 16 8.26 -13.65 7.02
C LEU A 16 6.95 -13.35 6.29
N ILE A 17 6.97 -12.37 5.40
CA ILE A 17 5.79 -11.99 4.60
C ILE A 17 5.41 -13.10 3.63
N GLU A 18 6.37 -13.80 3.03
CA GLU A 18 6.10 -14.97 2.18
C GLU A 18 5.37 -16.07 2.95
N ARG A 19 5.77 -16.32 4.20
CA ARG A 19 5.07 -17.28 5.08
C ARG A 19 3.65 -16.81 5.45
N LEU A 20 3.47 -15.52 5.71
CA LEU A 20 2.15 -14.94 5.96
C LEU A 20 1.24 -15.07 4.73
N ALA A 21 1.77 -14.83 3.55
CA ALA A 21 1.04 -14.98 2.29
C ALA A 21 0.55 -16.43 2.10
N ALA A 22 1.40 -17.41 2.38
CA ALA A 22 1.03 -18.82 2.32
C ALA A 22 -0.07 -19.17 3.33
N ALA A 23 0.00 -18.63 4.54
CA ALA A 23 -1.00 -18.86 5.59
C ALA A 23 -2.37 -18.25 5.26
N HIS A 24 -2.41 -17.16 4.52
CA HIS A 24 -3.63 -16.47 4.09
C HIS A 24 -4.11 -16.85 2.68
N ASP A 25 -3.45 -17.79 2.00
CA ASP A 25 -3.71 -18.17 0.60
C ASP A 25 -3.65 -16.99 -0.38
N TRP A 26 -2.82 -15.99 -0.10
CA TRP A 26 -2.60 -14.88 -1.02
C TRP A 26 -1.68 -15.34 -2.17
N THR A 27 -1.98 -14.89 -3.37
CA THR A 27 -1.07 -15.07 -4.50
C THR A 27 0.21 -14.30 -4.24
N CYS A 28 1.35 -14.99 -4.32
CA CYS A 28 2.66 -14.45 -3.97
C CYS A 28 3.64 -14.74 -5.10
N ASP A 29 4.30 -13.69 -5.58
CA ASP A 29 5.38 -13.78 -6.54
C ASP A 29 6.64 -13.13 -5.95
N ARG A 30 7.66 -13.95 -5.72
CA ARG A 30 8.94 -13.49 -5.21
C ARG A 30 9.91 -13.27 -6.36
N THR A 31 10.26 -12.01 -6.61
CA THR A 31 11.14 -11.62 -7.71
C THR A 31 12.61 -11.92 -7.39
N ASN A 32 13.02 -11.66 -6.15
CA ASN A 32 14.36 -11.94 -5.63
C ASN A 32 14.34 -12.01 -4.09
N ASP A 33 15.49 -12.06 -3.45
CA ASP A 33 15.57 -12.18 -1.99
C ASP A 33 14.93 -11.02 -1.24
N ASP A 34 14.92 -9.83 -1.84
CA ASP A 34 14.51 -8.58 -1.22
C ASP A 34 13.20 -8.01 -1.76
N GLU A 35 12.58 -8.68 -2.73
CA GLU A 35 11.37 -8.19 -3.39
C GLU A 35 10.30 -9.27 -3.55
N LEU A 36 9.07 -8.89 -3.21
CA LEU A 36 7.91 -9.77 -3.26
C LEU A 36 6.68 -8.98 -3.65
N THR A 37 5.82 -9.56 -4.49
CA THR A 37 4.52 -8.99 -4.83
C THR A 37 3.41 -9.94 -4.38
N LEU A 38 2.40 -9.37 -3.72
CA LEU A 38 1.17 -10.06 -3.33
C LEU A 38 0.01 -9.57 -4.17
N VAL A 39 -0.92 -10.46 -4.47
CA VAL A 39 -2.24 -10.11 -4.98
C VAL A 39 -3.25 -10.47 -3.92
N ILE A 40 -3.95 -9.46 -3.41
CA ILE A 40 -4.92 -9.60 -2.33
C ILE A 40 -6.28 -9.10 -2.81
N ALA A 41 -7.28 -9.97 -2.78
CA ALA A 41 -8.62 -9.61 -3.17
C ALA A 41 -9.23 -8.60 -2.19
N GLY A 42 -9.71 -7.48 -2.73
CA GLY A 42 -10.42 -6.47 -1.98
C GLY A 42 -11.89 -6.40 -2.39
N LYS A 43 -12.63 -5.52 -1.76
CA LYS A 43 -14.05 -5.28 -2.07
C LYS A 43 -14.25 -4.67 -3.46
N TRP A 44 -13.36 -3.77 -3.85
CA TRP A 44 -13.48 -2.99 -5.09
C TRP A 44 -12.65 -3.53 -6.24
N THR A 45 -11.50 -4.11 -5.93
CA THR A 45 -10.54 -4.63 -6.90
C THR A 45 -9.57 -5.59 -6.21
N ASP A 46 -8.79 -6.29 -7.01
CA ASP A 46 -7.63 -7.02 -6.53
C ASP A 46 -6.45 -6.05 -6.39
N TYR A 47 -5.86 -6.00 -5.19
CA TYR A 47 -4.74 -5.12 -4.90
C TYR A 47 -3.41 -5.81 -5.16
N HIS A 48 -2.54 -5.15 -5.92
CA HIS A 48 -1.16 -5.56 -6.13
C HIS A 48 -0.27 -4.84 -5.13
N VAL A 49 0.24 -5.60 -4.17
CA VAL A 49 1.03 -5.07 -3.06
C VAL A 49 2.49 -5.46 -3.26
N SER A 50 3.36 -4.48 -3.46
CA SER A 50 4.79 -4.67 -3.60
C SER A 50 5.49 -4.45 -2.28
N LEU A 51 6.37 -5.37 -1.90
CA LEU A 51 7.17 -5.30 -0.70
C LEU A 51 8.65 -5.36 -1.07
N ASN A 52 9.41 -4.43 -0.52
CA ASN A 52 10.83 -4.29 -0.79
C ASN A 52 11.59 -4.14 0.53
N TRP A 53 12.64 -4.92 0.70
CA TRP A 53 13.59 -4.78 1.79
C TRP A 53 14.86 -4.07 1.33
N ARG A 54 15.27 -3.06 2.07
CA ARG A 54 16.54 -2.37 1.89
C ARG A 54 17.42 -2.63 3.11
N ASP A 55 18.38 -3.54 2.97
CA ASP A 55 19.28 -3.93 4.05
C ASP A 55 20.16 -2.76 4.52
N ASP A 56 20.61 -1.91 3.59
CA ASP A 56 21.40 -0.72 3.89
C ASP A 56 20.65 0.32 4.73
N LEU A 57 19.33 0.37 4.64
CA LEU A 57 18.47 1.25 5.43
C LEU A 57 17.79 0.51 6.59
N GLU A 58 17.88 -0.80 6.64
CA GLU A 58 17.08 -1.66 7.53
C GLU A 58 15.58 -1.31 7.48
N ALA A 59 15.10 -1.07 6.27
CA ALA A 59 13.72 -0.61 6.01
C ALA A 59 12.94 -1.59 5.13
N LEU A 60 11.76 -1.93 5.58
CA LEU A 60 10.75 -2.66 4.81
C LEU A 60 9.74 -1.66 4.24
N HIS A 61 9.63 -1.62 2.92
CA HIS A 61 8.71 -0.73 2.22
C HIS A 61 7.56 -1.50 1.63
N VAL A 62 6.33 -0.98 1.78
CA VAL A 62 5.13 -1.47 1.12
C VAL A 62 4.59 -0.40 0.18
N ALA A 63 4.24 -0.81 -1.03
CA ALA A 63 3.55 0.03 -2.00
C ALA A 63 2.38 -0.72 -2.59
N CYS A 64 1.23 -0.06 -2.68
CA CYS A 64 0.04 -0.58 -3.33
C CYS A 64 -0.42 0.41 -4.38
N ALA A 65 -0.18 0.08 -5.66
CA ALA A 65 -0.59 0.91 -6.78
C ALA A 65 -2.01 0.53 -7.23
N PHE A 66 -2.82 1.54 -7.52
CA PHE A 66 -4.12 1.31 -8.12
C PHE A 66 -4.01 0.95 -9.60
N ASP A 67 -4.99 0.22 -10.11
CA ASP A 67 -5.05 -0.32 -11.46
C ASP A 67 -5.52 0.68 -12.53
N PHE A 68 -5.75 1.93 -12.16
CA PHE A 68 -6.17 2.98 -13.09
C PHE A 68 -5.09 4.05 -13.28
N ARG A 69 -5.21 4.80 -14.37
CA ARG A 69 -4.36 5.96 -14.67
C ARG A 69 -5.16 7.23 -14.54
N VAL A 70 -4.55 8.26 -13.95
CA VAL A 70 -5.16 9.59 -13.83
C VAL A 70 -4.93 10.36 -15.13
N PRO A 71 -6.01 10.78 -15.86
CA PRO A 71 -5.84 11.61 -17.03
C PRO A 71 -5.17 12.94 -16.70
N GLU A 72 -4.42 13.48 -17.64
CA GLU A 72 -3.69 14.74 -17.46
C GLU A 72 -4.60 15.89 -17.02
N ASN A 73 -5.79 15.99 -17.59
CA ASN A 73 -6.77 17.01 -17.22
C ASN A 73 -7.40 16.83 -15.82
N ARG A 74 -7.12 15.73 -15.15
CA ARG A 74 -7.60 15.44 -13.78
C ARG A 74 -6.49 15.47 -12.72
N LEU A 75 -5.25 15.69 -13.11
CA LEU A 75 -4.10 15.68 -12.19
C LEU A 75 -4.27 16.70 -11.05
N ASN A 76 -4.69 17.92 -11.36
CA ASN A 76 -4.85 18.97 -10.36
C ASN A 76 -5.88 18.59 -9.28
N GLU A 77 -7.02 18.03 -9.69
CA GLU A 77 -8.03 17.53 -8.72
C GLU A 77 -7.52 16.34 -7.93
N MET A 78 -6.73 15.47 -8.57
CA MET A 78 -6.13 14.35 -7.88
C MET A 78 -5.10 14.80 -6.83
N TYR A 79 -4.29 15.81 -7.11
CA TYR A 79 -3.38 16.40 -6.11
C TYR A 79 -4.11 16.90 -4.88
N LYS A 80 -5.23 17.57 -5.09
CA LYS A 80 -6.06 18.07 -3.98
C LYS A 80 -6.64 16.93 -3.15
N LEU A 81 -7.13 15.89 -3.82
CA LEU A 81 -7.68 14.71 -3.15
C LEU A 81 -6.62 13.99 -2.31
N VAL A 82 -5.45 13.74 -2.89
CA VAL A 82 -4.33 13.10 -2.19
C VAL A 82 -3.92 13.91 -0.96
N ALA A 83 -3.82 15.23 -1.08
CA ALA A 83 -3.49 16.11 0.04
C ALA A 83 -4.54 16.01 1.16
N GLN A 84 -5.83 16.04 0.81
CA GLN A 84 -6.93 15.95 1.78
C GLN A 84 -6.96 14.59 2.49
N ILE A 85 -6.71 13.51 1.77
CA ILE A 85 -6.67 12.17 2.35
C ILE A 85 -5.46 12.02 3.28
N ASN A 86 -4.29 12.49 2.86
CA ASN A 86 -3.06 12.36 3.64
C ASN A 86 -3.14 13.12 4.98
N GLU A 87 -3.90 14.20 5.05
CA GLU A 87 -4.15 14.90 6.32
C GLU A 87 -4.84 14.01 7.37
N GLN A 88 -5.58 13.00 6.93
CA GLN A 88 -6.34 12.10 7.80
C GLN A 88 -5.58 10.82 8.15
N LEU A 89 -4.50 10.50 7.43
CA LEU A 89 -3.76 9.26 7.61
C LEU A 89 -2.70 9.39 8.71
N TRP A 90 -2.72 8.48 9.66
CA TRP A 90 -1.67 8.33 10.68
C TRP A 90 -0.52 7.45 10.20
N LEU A 91 -0.84 6.46 9.36
CA LEU A 91 0.12 5.47 8.86
C LEU A 91 0.13 5.51 7.35
N GLY A 92 1.32 5.65 6.79
CA GLY A 92 1.48 5.71 5.36
C GLY A 92 0.91 6.97 4.72
N HIS A 93 0.96 6.99 3.41
CA HIS A 93 0.46 8.11 2.62
C HIS A 93 0.17 7.66 1.19
N PHE A 94 -0.62 8.45 0.46
CA PHE A 94 -0.81 8.29 -0.97
C PHE A 94 0.13 9.21 -1.73
N ASP A 95 0.71 8.69 -2.81
CA ASP A 95 1.52 9.44 -3.77
C ASP A 95 0.85 9.45 -5.14
N LEU A 96 1.08 10.51 -5.88
CA LEU A 96 0.73 10.60 -7.30
C LEU A 96 2.01 10.73 -8.11
N TRP A 97 2.31 9.69 -8.90
CA TRP A 97 3.42 9.70 -9.84
C TRP A 97 2.96 10.31 -11.16
N THR A 98 3.27 11.59 -11.33
CA THR A 98 2.69 12.42 -12.38
C THR A 98 3.07 12.02 -13.80
N GLY A 99 4.29 11.55 -14.00
CA GLY A 99 4.74 11.07 -15.31
C GLY A 99 3.97 9.86 -15.82
N GLU A 100 3.42 9.05 -14.91
CA GLU A 100 2.68 7.84 -15.22
C GLU A 100 1.18 7.94 -14.94
N GLY A 101 0.76 8.98 -14.21
CA GLY A 101 -0.61 9.13 -13.72
C GLY A 101 -1.00 8.04 -12.72
N LEU A 102 -0.07 7.56 -11.94
CA LEU A 102 -0.24 6.44 -11.03
C LEU A 102 -0.45 6.91 -9.60
N VAL A 103 -1.55 6.48 -8.99
CA VAL A 103 -1.80 6.69 -7.56
C VAL A 103 -1.40 5.44 -6.80
N MET A 104 -0.65 5.60 -5.71
CA MET A 104 -0.25 4.50 -4.86
C MET A 104 -0.24 4.85 -3.39
N PHE A 105 -0.56 3.88 -2.55
CA PHE A 105 -0.31 3.93 -1.12
C PHE A 105 1.12 3.49 -0.85
N ARG A 106 1.83 4.20 0.04
CA ARG A 106 3.19 3.86 0.46
C ARG A 106 3.33 3.95 1.97
N HIS A 107 4.09 3.02 2.52
CA HIS A 107 4.48 3.03 3.93
C HIS A 107 5.82 2.32 4.09
N ALA A 108 6.55 2.67 5.13
CA ALA A 108 7.81 2.02 5.45
C ALA A 108 7.91 1.73 6.95
N LEU A 109 8.51 0.60 7.27
CA LEU A 109 8.82 0.18 8.63
C LEU A 109 10.33 0.15 8.81
N LEU A 110 10.85 0.97 9.72
CA LEU A 110 12.26 0.99 10.10
C LEU A 110 12.50 -0.07 11.17
N LEU A 111 13.47 -0.94 10.92
CA LEU A 111 13.79 -2.08 11.80
C LEU A 111 15.21 -1.98 12.39
N ASN A 112 15.77 -0.78 12.47
CA ASN A 112 17.12 -0.57 12.94
C ASN A 112 17.36 -1.23 14.31
N GLY A 113 18.28 -2.19 14.34
CA GLY A 113 18.62 -2.93 15.54
C GLY A 113 17.60 -3.96 16.01
N SER A 114 16.58 -4.26 15.21
CA SER A 114 15.53 -5.23 15.56
C SER A 114 15.13 -6.11 14.38
N VAL A 115 14.32 -7.12 14.65
CA VAL A 115 13.73 -8.04 13.66
C VAL A 115 12.23 -7.85 13.65
N ALA A 116 11.62 -7.84 12.46
CA ALA A 116 10.17 -7.71 12.32
C ALA A 116 9.44 -8.92 12.95
N THR A 117 8.33 -8.64 13.61
CA THR A 117 7.40 -9.68 14.07
C THR A 117 6.31 -9.91 13.02
N SER A 118 5.66 -11.07 13.07
CA SER A 118 4.46 -11.34 12.26
C SER A 118 3.40 -10.27 12.45
N ALA A 119 3.17 -9.85 13.70
CA ALA A 119 2.18 -8.82 14.03
C ALA A 119 2.51 -7.47 13.38
N GLN A 120 3.78 -7.07 13.32
CA GLN A 120 4.20 -5.84 12.65
C GLN A 120 3.97 -5.91 11.13
N CYS A 121 4.30 -7.03 10.50
CA CYS A 121 4.08 -7.24 9.07
C CYS A 121 2.58 -7.26 8.73
N GLU A 122 1.78 -7.97 9.50
CA GLU A 122 0.32 -7.99 9.33
C GLU A 122 -0.30 -6.60 9.51
N ALA A 123 0.13 -5.85 10.52
CA ALA A 123 -0.36 -4.50 10.76
C ALA A 123 -0.02 -3.55 9.61
N MET A 124 1.18 -3.66 9.03
CA MET A 124 1.58 -2.85 7.88
C MET A 124 0.76 -3.19 6.64
N LEU A 125 0.56 -4.46 6.34
CA LEU A 125 -0.29 -4.91 5.22
C LEU A 125 -1.74 -4.49 5.44
N HIS A 126 -2.27 -4.63 6.65
CA HIS A 126 -3.61 -4.20 7.00
C HIS A 126 -3.80 -2.69 6.80
N ALA A 127 -2.84 -1.87 7.23
CA ALA A 127 -2.88 -0.42 7.03
C ALA A 127 -2.91 -0.05 5.54
N ALA A 128 -2.13 -0.73 4.71
CA ALA A 128 -2.11 -0.53 3.27
C ALA A 128 -3.47 -0.88 2.64
N LEU A 129 -4.00 -2.05 2.95
CA LEU A 129 -5.29 -2.51 2.40
C LEU A 129 -6.46 -1.67 2.89
N GLU A 130 -6.51 -1.33 4.16
CA GLU A 130 -7.55 -0.48 4.73
C GLU A 130 -7.53 0.91 4.08
N GLY A 131 -6.36 1.52 3.93
CA GLY A 131 -6.23 2.81 3.26
C GLY A 131 -6.72 2.76 1.80
N CYS A 132 -6.31 1.75 1.06
CA CYS A 132 -6.72 1.56 -0.33
C CYS A 132 -8.23 1.32 -0.44
N GLU A 133 -8.80 0.42 0.36
CA GLU A 133 -10.23 0.12 0.37
C GLU A 133 -11.08 1.34 0.73
N ARG A 134 -10.65 2.08 1.74
CA ARG A 134 -11.39 3.23 2.25
C ARG A 134 -11.51 4.36 1.22
N TYR A 135 -10.46 4.59 0.44
CA TYR A 135 -10.40 5.77 -0.44
C TYR A 135 -10.52 5.43 -1.93
N TYR A 136 -10.60 4.15 -2.30
CA TYR A 136 -10.66 3.72 -3.70
C TYR A 136 -11.77 4.41 -4.49
N GLN A 137 -12.98 4.47 -3.94
CA GLN A 137 -14.12 5.12 -4.61
C GLN A 137 -13.92 6.62 -4.78
N ALA A 138 -13.29 7.29 -3.81
CA ALA A 138 -12.99 8.72 -3.92
C ALA A 138 -12.07 8.99 -5.13
N PHE A 139 -11.04 8.18 -5.31
CA PHE A 139 -10.17 8.26 -6.48
C PHE A 139 -10.92 8.00 -7.79
N GLN A 140 -11.78 6.98 -7.81
CA GLN A 140 -12.60 6.69 -8.99
C GLN A 140 -13.54 7.85 -9.34
N PHE A 141 -14.14 8.50 -8.37
CA PHE A 141 -15.02 9.64 -8.62
C PHE A 141 -14.28 10.81 -9.28
N VAL A 142 -13.05 11.07 -8.91
CA VAL A 142 -12.22 12.08 -9.58
C VAL A 142 -11.86 11.66 -11.01
N VAL A 143 -11.42 10.42 -11.20
CA VAL A 143 -10.95 9.91 -12.49
C VAL A 143 -12.09 9.69 -13.48
N TRP A 144 -13.16 9.03 -13.06
CA TRP A 144 -14.22 8.52 -13.94
C TRP A 144 -15.44 9.42 -13.99
N ALA A 145 -15.88 9.96 -12.85
CA ALA A 145 -17.07 10.80 -12.77
C ALA A 145 -16.76 12.29 -12.91
N GLY A 146 -15.50 12.68 -13.02
CA GLY A 146 -15.09 14.07 -13.14
C GLY A 146 -15.44 14.94 -11.94
N LYS A 147 -15.69 14.35 -10.77
CA LYS A 147 -16.00 15.09 -9.55
C LYS A 147 -14.79 15.87 -9.04
N GLN A 148 -15.07 16.98 -8.35
CA GLN A 148 -14.03 17.69 -7.60
C GLN A 148 -13.61 16.86 -6.38
N SER A 149 -12.38 17.07 -5.90
CA SER A 149 -11.80 16.29 -4.80
C SER A 149 -12.67 16.27 -3.54
N ARG A 150 -13.22 17.40 -3.16
CA ARG A 150 -14.08 17.51 -1.98
C ARG A 150 -15.38 16.73 -2.13
N GLU A 151 -16.02 16.80 -3.28
CA GLU A 151 -17.26 16.06 -3.58
C GLU A 151 -17.01 14.56 -3.58
N ALA A 152 -15.89 14.13 -4.17
CA ALA A 152 -15.51 12.73 -4.22
C ALA A 152 -15.32 12.15 -2.81
N LEU A 153 -14.64 12.87 -1.93
CA LEU A 153 -14.38 12.44 -0.56
C LEU A 153 -15.67 12.39 0.26
N VAL A 154 -16.52 13.40 0.17
CA VAL A 154 -17.82 13.44 0.85
C VAL A 154 -18.72 12.29 0.39
N SER A 155 -18.81 12.03 -0.92
CA SER A 155 -19.60 10.93 -1.47
C SER A 155 -19.15 9.56 -0.93
N THR A 156 -17.85 9.35 -0.82
CA THR A 156 -17.29 8.11 -0.25
C THR A 156 -17.66 7.95 1.23
N MET A 157 -17.62 9.00 2.00
CA MET A 157 -17.99 8.98 3.42
C MET A 157 -19.46 8.62 3.62
N PHE A 158 -20.36 9.18 2.84
CA PHE A 158 -21.80 8.88 2.92
C PHE A 158 -22.10 7.42 2.56
N GLU A 159 -21.47 6.87 1.56
CA GLU A 159 -21.66 5.47 1.19
C GLU A 159 -21.16 4.51 2.30
N THR A 160 -20.11 4.87 2.97
CA THR A 160 -19.57 4.08 4.10
C THR A 160 -20.52 4.11 5.29
N GLU A 161 -21.10 5.25 5.62
CA GLU A 161 -22.09 5.39 6.70
C GLU A 161 -23.42 4.67 6.38
N GLY A 162 -23.82 4.67 5.13
CA GLY A 162 -25.05 3.99 4.68
C GLY A 162 -24.96 2.45 4.68
N GLN A 163 -23.78 1.89 4.87
CA GLN A 163 -23.55 0.43 4.93
C GLN A 163 -23.36 -0.11 6.36
N ALA A 164 -23.33 0.78 7.32
CA ALA A 164 -23.33 0.42 8.74
C ALA A 164 -24.75 0.12 9.21
#